data_5550f6ab1c514c726ede748527de4c30
#
_entry.id   5550f6ab1c514c726ede748527de4c30
#
_cell.length_a   1.000
_cell.length_b   1.000
_cell.length_c   1.000
_cell.angle_alpha   90.00
_cell.angle_beta   90.00
_cell.angle_gamma   90.00
#
_symmetry.space_group_name_H-M   'P 1'
#
loop_
_entity.id
_entity.type
_entity.pdbx_description
1 polymer ?
#
loop_
_entity_poly.entity_id
_entity_poly.type
_entity_poly.pdbx_seq_one_letter_code
_entity_poly.pdbx_strand_id
1 'polypeptide(L)'
;MSFTGKFSRNIKTDIPKAFISLVMCKSCKLVQLDRNFNPSYLYDGNYGYRTGINSTMTSHVKMVVGEASKIVKLKQNDAVLDIASNDGTLLSFYKKNVIRAGIDPLVKKYKKLYKEIDFAMADFFTLKTINKHKINKKFKIITALSMFYDLPNPNKFLKDIKKVLHNEGIFILEHADLLSIIKNCQFDTICHEHLEYYSSKIILELMERHELRVFDIKLNNINGGSKRYFICHKGSKYRYNNKIAPILKEEIKYKLDKKKTFINFFYLI
;
A
#
# COMPACT_ATOMS: atom_id res chain seq x y z
N MET A 1 -21.21 -7.40 -10.23
CA MET A 1 -20.97 -6.18 -9.44
C MET A 1 -20.54 -5.04 -10.35
N SER A 2 -20.99 -3.81 -10.12
CA SER A 2 -20.49 -2.63 -10.86
C SER A 2 -19.08 -2.28 -10.41
N PHE A 3 -18.26 -1.70 -11.29
CA PHE A 3 -16.93 -1.23 -10.91
C PHE A 3 -17.02 -0.11 -9.85
N THR A 4 -16.19 -0.16 -8.85
CA THR A 4 -16.11 0.83 -7.77
C THR A 4 -15.79 2.21 -8.37
N GLY A 5 -16.41 3.26 -7.85
CA GLY A 5 -16.18 4.64 -8.29
C GLY A 5 -16.74 5.00 -9.67
N LYS A 6 -17.41 4.09 -10.37
CA LYS A 6 -18.08 4.37 -11.65
C LYS A 6 -19.54 4.70 -11.40
N PHE A 7 -19.88 5.98 -11.54
CA PHE A 7 -21.23 6.50 -11.40
C PHE A 7 -21.73 7.02 -12.76
N SER A 8 -22.92 6.58 -13.18
CA SER A 8 -23.55 7.13 -14.36
C SER A 8 -24.20 8.48 -14.03
N ARG A 9 -23.97 9.48 -14.88
CA ARG A 9 -24.72 10.75 -14.84
C ARG A 9 -26.09 10.65 -15.48
N ASN A 10 -26.37 9.55 -16.17
CA ASN A 10 -27.60 9.32 -16.87
C ASN A 10 -28.08 7.89 -16.61
N ILE A 11 -29.37 7.71 -16.30
CA ILE A 11 -30.00 6.40 -16.02
C ILE A 11 -29.83 5.42 -17.18
N LYS A 12 -29.67 5.92 -18.41
CA LYS A 12 -29.49 5.11 -19.62
C LYS A 12 -28.05 4.66 -19.89
N THR A 13 -27.07 5.12 -19.11
CA THR A 13 -25.67 4.74 -19.34
C THR A 13 -25.38 3.40 -18.67
N ASP A 14 -24.97 2.41 -19.45
CA ASP A 14 -24.58 1.10 -18.92
C ASP A 14 -23.26 1.24 -18.13
N ILE A 15 -23.31 0.90 -16.85
CA ILE A 15 -22.12 0.92 -15.98
C ILE A 15 -21.41 -0.43 -16.18
N PRO A 16 -20.11 -0.45 -16.49
CA PRO A 16 -19.36 -1.69 -16.60
C PRO A 16 -19.50 -2.57 -15.35
N LYS A 17 -19.79 -3.84 -15.57
CA LYS A 17 -19.98 -4.85 -14.50
C LYS A 17 -19.01 -6.00 -14.71
N ALA A 18 -18.48 -6.55 -13.64
CA ALA A 18 -17.74 -7.79 -13.68
C ALA A 18 -18.01 -8.63 -12.43
N PHE A 19 -17.85 -9.95 -12.57
CA PHE A 19 -17.92 -10.85 -11.42
C PHE A 19 -16.67 -10.72 -10.56
N ILE A 20 -16.88 -10.79 -9.25
CA ILE A 20 -15.82 -10.89 -8.25
C ILE A 20 -15.86 -12.30 -7.69
N SER A 21 -14.73 -12.97 -7.71
CA SER A 21 -14.55 -14.30 -7.14
C SER A 21 -13.25 -14.36 -6.35
N LEU A 22 -13.33 -14.74 -5.08
CA LEU A 22 -12.17 -14.93 -4.23
C LEU A 22 -11.65 -16.35 -4.35
N VAL A 23 -10.35 -16.47 -4.49
CA VAL A 23 -9.62 -17.73 -4.50
C VAL A 23 -8.48 -17.73 -3.47
N MET A 24 -8.13 -18.90 -2.98
CA MET A 24 -6.95 -19.08 -2.15
C MET A 24 -5.88 -19.84 -2.93
N CYS A 25 -4.69 -19.27 -3.03
CA CYS A 25 -3.54 -19.94 -3.63
C CYS A 25 -3.23 -21.25 -2.90
N LYS A 26 -3.15 -22.36 -3.63
CA LYS A 26 -2.85 -23.66 -3.04
C LYS A 26 -1.45 -23.74 -2.42
N SER A 27 -0.49 -23.01 -2.97
CA SER A 27 0.90 -22.98 -2.52
C SER A 27 1.09 -22.05 -1.32
N CYS A 28 0.97 -20.72 -1.52
CA CYS A 28 1.30 -19.73 -0.49
C CYS A 28 0.13 -19.33 0.43
N LYS A 29 -1.10 -19.78 0.14
CA LYS A 29 -2.33 -19.45 0.90
C LYS A 29 -2.77 -17.99 0.79
N LEU A 30 -2.20 -17.19 -0.12
CA LEU A 30 -2.71 -15.86 -0.42
C LEU A 30 -4.17 -15.94 -0.86
N VAL A 31 -5.01 -15.10 -0.27
CA VAL A 31 -6.38 -14.88 -0.70
C VAL A 31 -6.37 -13.73 -1.69
N GLN A 32 -6.99 -13.93 -2.84
CA GLN A 32 -6.95 -12.95 -3.93
C GLN A 32 -8.18 -13.09 -4.83
N LEU A 33 -8.39 -12.12 -5.70
CA LEU A 33 -9.35 -12.26 -6.79
C LEU A 33 -8.85 -13.30 -7.80
N ASP A 34 -9.77 -14.00 -8.47
CA ASP A 34 -9.45 -14.99 -9.50
C ASP A 34 -8.89 -14.36 -10.79
N ARG A 35 -9.03 -13.05 -10.94
CA ARG A 35 -8.58 -12.26 -12.10
C ARG A 35 -8.20 -10.84 -11.73
N ASN A 36 -7.36 -10.25 -12.56
CA ASN A 36 -7.00 -8.84 -12.46
C ASN A 36 -7.92 -8.00 -13.36
N PHE A 37 -8.20 -6.79 -12.92
CA PHE A 37 -8.89 -5.77 -13.71
C PHE A 37 -7.89 -4.73 -14.21
N ASN A 38 -8.15 -4.15 -15.38
CA ASN A 38 -7.24 -3.15 -15.94
C ASN A 38 -7.21 -1.88 -15.06
N PRO A 39 -6.06 -1.50 -14.50
CA PRO A 39 -5.95 -0.34 -13.61
C PRO A 39 -6.40 0.97 -14.26
N SER A 40 -6.31 1.11 -15.60
CA SER A 40 -6.78 2.31 -16.31
C SER A 40 -8.28 2.52 -16.23
N TYR A 41 -9.06 1.46 -15.97
CA TYR A 41 -10.51 1.58 -15.72
C TYR A 41 -10.81 1.99 -14.27
N LEU A 42 -9.93 1.67 -13.34
CA LEU A 42 -10.12 1.89 -11.91
C LEU A 42 -9.59 3.26 -11.49
N TYR A 43 -8.38 3.61 -11.94
CA TYR A 43 -7.64 4.81 -11.55
C TYR A 43 -7.56 5.84 -12.68
N ASP A 44 -8.70 6.14 -13.31
CA ASP A 44 -8.80 7.18 -14.33
C ASP A 44 -8.94 8.59 -13.70
N GLY A 45 -9.03 9.61 -14.57
CA GLY A 45 -9.20 11.00 -14.13
C GLY A 45 -10.44 11.28 -13.27
N ASN A 46 -11.40 10.34 -13.21
CA ASN A 46 -12.62 10.43 -12.40
C ASN A 46 -12.45 9.80 -11.00
N TYR A 47 -11.32 9.16 -10.70
CA TYR A 47 -11.06 8.62 -9.38
C TYR A 47 -11.27 9.68 -8.30
N GLY A 48 -12.18 9.40 -7.36
CA GLY A 48 -12.73 10.42 -6.47
C GLY A 48 -11.99 10.62 -5.16
N TYR A 49 -11.18 9.65 -4.75
CA TYR A 49 -10.48 9.72 -3.47
C TYR A 49 -9.37 10.77 -3.47
N ARG A 50 -9.32 11.53 -2.37
CA ARG A 50 -8.28 12.54 -2.14
C ARG A 50 -7.93 12.61 -0.66
N THR A 51 -6.65 12.40 -0.35
CA THR A 51 -6.13 12.35 1.02
C THR A 51 -6.32 13.66 1.78
N GLY A 52 -6.00 14.79 1.16
CA GLY A 52 -5.95 16.10 1.81
C GLY A 52 -7.31 16.74 2.13
N ILE A 53 -8.43 16.17 1.67
CA ILE A 53 -9.79 16.66 2.05
C ILE A 53 -10.36 15.89 3.25
N ASN A 54 -9.74 14.78 3.65
CA ASN A 54 -10.16 13.97 4.78
C ASN A 54 -9.24 14.24 5.98
N SER A 55 -9.78 14.86 7.02
CA SER A 55 -9.01 15.23 8.22
C SER A 55 -8.39 14.04 8.95
N THR A 56 -9.12 12.91 9.01
CA THR A 56 -8.63 11.66 9.61
C THR A 56 -7.41 11.15 8.85
N MET A 57 -7.51 11.07 7.52
CA MET A 57 -6.40 10.61 6.68
C MET A 57 -5.22 11.58 6.69
N THR A 58 -5.48 12.89 6.67
CA THR A 58 -4.43 13.91 6.79
C THR A 58 -3.65 13.77 8.11
N SER A 59 -4.36 13.59 9.21
CA SER A 59 -3.75 13.36 10.54
C SER A 59 -2.96 12.04 10.57
N HIS A 60 -3.51 11.00 9.95
CA HIS A 60 -2.88 9.69 9.86
C HIS A 60 -1.57 9.73 9.09
N VAL A 61 -1.54 10.28 7.88
CA VAL A 61 -0.30 10.34 7.08
C VAL A 61 0.75 11.26 7.73
N LYS A 62 0.32 12.32 8.44
CA LYS A 62 1.21 13.15 9.27
C LYS A 62 1.87 12.33 10.37
N MET A 63 1.09 11.46 11.04
CA MET A 63 1.63 10.55 12.06
C MET A 63 2.62 9.54 11.44
N VAL A 64 2.32 8.99 10.26
CA VAL A 64 3.24 8.08 9.54
C VAL A 64 4.58 8.75 9.28
N VAL A 65 4.57 9.98 8.77
CA VAL A 65 5.81 10.75 8.52
C VAL A 65 6.57 11.02 9.82
N GLY A 66 5.85 11.38 10.90
CA GLY A 66 6.45 11.57 12.22
C GLY A 66 7.14 10.32 12.77
N GLU A 67 6.50 9.15 12.63
CA GLU A 67 7.09 7.87 13.03
C GLU A 67 8.30 7.49 12.16
N ALA A 68 8.17 7.60 10.85
CA ALA A 68 9.26 7.35 9.92
C ALA A 68 10.50 8.20 10.24
N SER A 69 10.28 9.48 10.51
CA SER A 69 11.34 10.45 10.83
C SER A 69 12.01 10.21 12.20
N LYS A 70 11.32 9.54 13.14
CA LYS A 70 11.93 9.08 14.41
C LYS A 70 12.85 7.89 14.19
N ILE A 71 12.50 6.99 13.28
CA ILE A 71 13.29 5.79 12.95
C ILE A 71 14.50 6.15 12.08
N VAL A 72 14.25 6.98 11.04
CA VAL A 72 15.28 7.43 10.09
C VAL A 72 15.50 8.92 10.29
N LYS A 73 16.64 9.28 10.88
CA LYS A 73 17.01 10.69 11.01
C LYS A 73 17.48 11.21 9.65
N LEU A 74 16.57 11.88 8.96
CA LEU A 74 16.86 12.48 7.67
C LEU A 74 17.80 13.68 7.80
N LYS A 75 18.79 13.73 6.92
CA LYS A 75 19.72 14.84 6.75
C LYS A 75 19.31 15.69 5.55
N GLN A 76 19.93 16.85 5.41
CA GLN A 76 19.78 17.69 4.23
C GLN A 76 20.11 16.88 2.95
N ASN A 77 19.30 17.02 1.92
CA ASN A 77 19.39 16.32 0.66
C ASN A 77 19.19 14.79 0.71
N ASP A 78 18.81 14.19 1.85
CA ASP A 78 18.27 12.84 1.83
C ASP A 78 16.95 12.82 1.03
N ALA A 79 16.67 11.69 0.39
CA ALA A 79 15.49 11.55 -0.45
C ALA A 79 14.43 10.66 0.20
N VAL A 80 13.15 11.05 0.04
CA VAL A 80 11.98 10.26 0.41
C VAL A 80 11.08 10.07 -0.81
N LEU A 81 10.39 8.92 -0.86
CA LEU A 81 9.46 8.57 -1.94
C LEU A 81 8.12 8.19 -1.34
N ASP A 82 7.05 8.76 -1.88
CA ASP A 82 5.69 8.31 -1.62
C ASP A 82 5.10 7.69 -2.89
N ILE A 83 4.71 6.42 -2.82
CA ILE A 83 4.14 5.66 -3.93
C ILE A 83 2.63 5.62 -3.77
N ALA A 84 1.88 5.87 -4.86
CA ALA A 84 0.47 6.20 -4.85
C ALA A 84 0.20 7.46 -3.98
N SER A 85 1.00 8.48 -4.24
CA SER A 85 1.07 9.70 -3.43
C SER A 85 -0.18 10.60 -3.53
N ASN A 86 -1.17 10.21 -4.32
CA ASN A 86 -2.48 10.82 -4.48
C ASN A 86 -2.38 12.33 -4.76
N ASP A 87 -2.65 13.18 -3.79
CA ASP A 87 -2.58 14.65 -3.91
C ASP A 87 -1.31 15.26 -3.27
N GLY A 88 -0.34 14.43 -2.87
CA GLY A 88 0.93 14.88 -2.29
C GLY A 88 0.88 15.25 -0.81
N THR A 89 -0.28 15.10 -0.15
CA THR A 89 -0.48 15.50 1.25
C THR A 89 0.56 14.87 2.19
N LEU A 90 0.89 13.59 2.06
CA LEU A 90 1.91 12.94 2.90
C LEU A 90 3.26 13.64 2.77
N LEU A 91 3.69 13.94 1.55
CA LEU A 91 4.98 14.56 1.25
C LEU A 91 5.10 15.98 1.83
N SER A 92 3.99 16.70 1.98
CA SER A 92 3.98 18.04 2.56
C SER A 92 4.42 18.09 4.03
N PHE A 93 4.37 16.97 4.74
CA PHE A 93 4.79 16.86 6.15
C PHE A 93 6.30 16.65 6.34
N TYR A 94 7.04 16.35 5.28
CA TYR A 94 8.51 16.33 5.34
C TYR A 94 9.09 17.75 5.27
N LYS A 95 10.25 17.94 5.91
CA LYS A 95 10.98 19.21 5.88
C LYS A 95 11.42 19.56 4.46
N LYS A 96 11.47 20.85 4.14
CA LYS A 96 11.86 21.38 2.80
C LYS A 96 13.32 21.09 2.42
N ASN A 97 14.18 20.77 3.38
CA ASN A 97 15.58 20.41 3.12
C ASN A 97 15.79 18.95 2.72
N VAL A 98 14.72 18.18 2.61
CA VAL A 98 14.69 16.78 2.15
C VAL A 98 14.13 16.76 0.74
N ILE A 99 14.72 15.95 -0.13
CA ILE A 99 14.22 15.73 -1.49
C ILE A 99 12.95 14.87 -1.42
N ARG A 100 11.82 15.40 -1.85
CA ARG A 100 10.51 14.76 -1.80
C ARG A 100 10.07 14.34 -3.19
N ALA A 101 9.85 13.05 -3.37
CA ALA A 101 9.39 12.46 -4.62
C ALA A 101 8.01 11.82 -4.42
N GLY A 102 7.05 12.13 -5.28
CA GLY A 102 5.73 11.51 -5.32
C GLY A 102 5.48 10.88 -6.69
N ILE A 103 4.90 9.69 -6.69
CA ILE A 103 4.52 8.98 -7.91
C ILE A 103 3.08 8.48 -7.80
N ASP A 104 2.24 8.94 -8.72
CA ASP A 104 0.83 8.57 -8.81
C ASP A 104 0.27 8.98 -10.18
N PRO A 105 -0.55 8.17 -10.87
CA PRO A 105 -1.23 8.58 -12.09
C PRO A 105 -2.04 9.87 -11.95
N LEU A 106 -2.55 10.17 -10.75
CA LEU A 106 -3.35 11.36 -10.44
C LEU A 106 -2.54 12.65 -10.26
N VAL A 107 -1.20 12.61 -10.28
CA VAL A 107 -0.36 13.81 -10.20
C VAL A 107 -0.77 14.87 -11.24
N LYS A 108 -1.17 14.44 -12.45
CA LYS A 108 -1.68 15.39 -13.48
C LYS A 108 -2.90 16.15 -12.98
N LYS A 109 -3.85 15.48 -12.33
CA LYS A 109 -5.08 16.06 -11.78
C LYS A 109 -4.79 17.02 -10.64
N TYR A 110 -3.83 16.71 -9.80
CA TYR A 110 -3.48 17.47 -8.59
C TYR A 110 -2.19 18.30 -8.74
N LYS A 111 -1.73 18.58 -9.95
CA LYS A 111 -0.46 19.26 -10.24
C LYS A 111 -0.21 20.52 -9.39
N LYS A 112 -1.26 21.29 -9.11
CA LYS A 112 -1.18 22.51 -8.29
C LYS A 112 -0.73 22.24 -6.84
N LEU A 113 -1.01 21.04 -6.30
CA LEU A 113 -0.67 20.64 -4.93
C LEU A 113 0.78 20.14 -4.81
N TYR A 114 1.40 19.80 -5.93
CA TYR A 114 2.78 19.34 -6.03
C TYR A 114 3.81 20.44 -6.26
N LYS A 115 3.42 21.72 -6.20
CA LYS A 115 4.32 22.85 -6.53
C LYS A 115 5.60 22.89 -5.71
N GLU A 116 5.55 22.42 -4.45
CA GLU A 116 6.70 22.40 -3.54
C GLU A 116 7.36 21.03 -3.45
N ILE A 117 6.93 20.04 -4.24
CA ILE A 117 7.49 18.69 -4.28
C ILE A 117 8.53 18.61 -5.39
N ASP A 118 9.72 18.11 -5.07
CA ASP A 118 10.87 18.17 -5.98
C ASP A 118 10.68 17.30 -7.23
N PHE A 119 10.05 16.11 -7.06
CA PHE A 119 9.72 15.21 -8.17
C PHE A 119 8.26 14.76 -8.08
N ALA A 120 7.44 15.25 -8.99
CA ALA A 120 6.03 14.88 -9.14
C ALA A 120 5.86 14.03 -10.41
N MET A 121 5.71 12.73 -10.25
CA MET A 121 5.72 11.76 -11.35
C MET A 121 4.30 11.24 -11.61
N ALA A 122 3.73 11.61 -12.76
CA ALA A 122 2.39 11.21 -13.18
C ALA A 122 2.40 9.86 -13.89
N ASP A 123 2.70 8.80 -13.16
CA ASP A 123 2.84 7.43 -13.68
C ASP A 123 2.68 6.40 -12.54
N PHE A 124 2.59 5.12 -12.89
CA PHE A 124 2.72 4.03 -11.95
C PHE A 124 4.19 3.82 -11.55
N PHE A 125 4.40 3.38 -10.29
CA PHE A 125 5.75 3.11 -9.80
C PHE A 125 6.40 1.94 -10.53
N THR A 126 7.55 2.21 -11.14
CA THR A 126 8.50 1.23 -11.66
C THR A 126 9.90 1.81 -11.57
N LEU A 127 10.92 0.95 -11.52
CA LEU A 127 12.32 1.40 -11.64
C LEU A 127 12.55 2.23 -12.92
N LYS A 128 11.88 1.85 -14.03
CA LYS A 128 11.96 2.58 -15.30
C LYS A 128 11.46 4.02 -15.15
N THR A 129 10.36 4.22 -14.43
CA THR A 129 9.82 5.57 -14.18
C THR A 129 10.78 6.40 -13.33
N ILE A 130 11.34 5.84 -12.26
CA ILE A 130 12.34 6.53 -11.42
C ILE A 130 13.55 6.95 -12.26
N ASN A 131 14.10 6.06 -13.08
CA ASN A 131 15.24 6.34 -13.94
C ASN A 131 14.93 7.42 -15.01
N LYS A 132 13.73 7.40 -15.59
CA LYS A 132 13.27 8.44 -16.54
C LYS A 132 13.30 9.83 -15.93
N HIS A 133 13.02 9.96 -14.65
CA HIS A 133 13.07 11.23 -13.93
C HIS A 133 14.46 11.58 -13.39
N LYS A 134 15.50 10.81 -13.75
CA LYS A 134 16.91 11.06 -13.39
C LYS A 134 17.14 11.26 -11.90
N ILE A 135 16.39 10.53 -11.06
CA ILE A 135 16.57 10.58 -9.61
C ILE A 135 17.76 9.70 -9.25
N ASN A 136 18.95 10.29 -9.18
CA ASN A 136 20.21 9.60 -8.93
C ASN A 136 20.48 9.33 -7.44
N LYS A 137 19.43 9.21 -6.64
CA LYS A 137 19.52 8.94 -5.20
C LYS A 137 18.65 7.76 -4.81
N LYS A 138 19.14 6.96 -3.87
CA LYS A 138 18.31 5.99 -3.18
C LYS A 138 17.53 6.66 -2.06
N PHE A 139 16.31 6.20 -1.82
CA PHE A 139 15.39 6.78 -0.87
C PHE A 139 15.63 6.25 0.55
N LYS A 140 15.78 7.14 1.52
CA LYS A 140 15.90 6.80 2.94
C LYS A 140 14.57 6.36 3.55
N ILE A 141 13.48 6.90 3.05
CA ILE A 141 12.13 6.48 3.42
C ILE A 141 11.34 6.30 2.13
N ILE A 142 10.67 5.16 2.02
CA ILE A 142 9.67 4.90 0.98
C ILE A 142 8.37 4.61 1.70
N THR A 143 7.26 5.21 1.26
CA THR A 143 5.91 4.91 1.73
C THR A 143 5.06 4.36 0.60
N ALA A 144 4.21 3.37 0.92
CA ALA A 144 3.14 2.87 0.06
C ALA A 144 1.95 2.53 0.96
N LEU A 145 0.98 3.43 1.02
CA LEU A 145 -0.16 3.32 1.92
C LEU A 145 -1.43 3.01 1.12
N SER A 146 -2.16 1.97 1.53
CA SER A 146 -3.45 1.56 0.94
C SER A 146 -3.43 1.40 -0.58
N MET A 147 -2.37 0.71 -1.11
CA MET A 147 -2.25 0.49 -2.55
C MET A 147 -1.61 -0.86 -2.93
N PHE A 148 -0.94 -1.54 -1.98
CA PHE A 148 -0.17 -2.74 -2.29
C PHE A 148 -1.05 -3.93 -2.68
N TYR A 149 -2.25 -4.00 -2.13
CA TYR A 149 -3.26 -5.00 -2.46
C TYR A 149 -3.92 -4.80 -3.85
N ASP A 150 -3.63 -3.68 -4.52
CA ASP A 150 -4.12 -3.37 -5.86
C ASP A 150 -3.13 -3.77 -6.97
N LEU A 151 -1.97 -4.29 -6.59
CA LEU A 151 -0.89 -4.55 -7.53
C LEU A 151 -1.10 -5.87 -8.28
N PRO A 152 -1.13 -5.86 -9.62
CA PRO A 152 -1.21 -7.11 -10.38
C PRO A 152 0.08 -7.95 -10.31
N ASN A 153 1.19 -7.38 -9.86
CA ASN A 153 2.47 -8.08 -9.70
C ASN A 153 3.31 -7.52 -8.53
N PRO A 154 3.00 -7.92 -7.29
CA PRO A 154 3.72 -7.46 -6.11
C PRO A 154 5.21 -7.88 -6.11
N ASN A 155 5.55 -9.01 -6.75
CA ASN A 155 6.95 -9.45 -6.85
C ASN A 155 7.81 -8.47 -7.66
N LYS A 156 7.30 -7.98 -8.80
CA LYS A 156 7.99 -6.97 -9.60
C LYS A 156 8.14 -5.66 -8.83
N PHE A 157 7.09 -5.24 -8.17
CA PHE A 157 7.10 -4.04 -7.32
C PHE A 157 8.19 -4.12 -6.25
N LEU A 158 8.29 -5.22 -5.51
CA LEU A 158 9.30 -5.39 -4.46
C LEU A 158 10.73 -5.48 -4.99
N LYS A 159 10.94 -6.07 -6.17
CA LYS A 159 12.24 -6.01 -6.85
C LYS A 159 12.67 -4.58 -7.13
N ASP A 160 11.74 -3.73 -7.55
CA ASP A 160 12.00 -2.33 -7.85
C ASP A 160 12.19 -1.52 -6.55
N ILE A 161 11.39 -1.77 -5.49
CA ILE A 161 11.58 -1.20 -4.14
C ILE A 161 13.00 -1.48 -3.63
N LYS A 162 13.45 -2.74 -3.67
CA LYS A 162 14.80 -3.13 -3.22
C LYS A 162 15.89 -2.32 -3.89
N LYS A 163 15.77 -2.03 -5.19
CA LYS A 163 16.77 -1.30 -5.96
C LYS A 163 16.83 0.18 -5.60
N VAL A 164 15.69 0.81 -5.30
CA VAL A 164 15.60 2.24 -5.03
C VAL A 164 15.71 2.58 -3.53
N LEU A 165 15.50 1.59 -2.65
CA LEU A 165 15.65 1.77 -1.20
C LEU A 165 17.13 1.92 -0.82
N HIS A 166 17.44 2.93 -0.01
CA HIS A 166 18.78 3.12 0.54
C HIS A 166 19.15 1.97 1.50
N ASN A 167 20.43 1.59 1.58
CA ASN A 167 20.87 0.46 2.40
C ASN A 167 20.51 0.63 3.90
N GLU A 168 20.50 1.86 4.40
CA GLU A 168 20.04 2.22 5.76
C GLU A 168 18.63 2.81 5.77
N GLY A 169 17.88 2.69 4.68
CA GLY A 169 16.52 3.18 4.55
C GLY A 169 15.48 2.21 5.09
N ILE A 170 14.25 2.70 5.17
CA ILE A 170 13.08 1.90 5.49
C ILE A 170 12.00 2.04 4.41
N PHE A 171 11.29 0.95 4.16
CA PHE A 171 10.07 0.93 3.38
C PHE A 171 8.89 0.73 4.34
N ILE A 172 7.92 1.63 4.30
CA ILE A 172 6.70 1.58 5.09
C ILE A 172 5.57 1.17 4.18
N LEU A 173 5.04 0.01 4.45
CA LEU A 173 3.87 -0.55 3.77
C LEU A 173 2.70 -0.57 4.74
N GLU A 174 1.56 0.00 4.34
CA GLU A 174 0.34 -0.09 5.14
C GLU A 174 -0.85 -0.48 4.26
N HIS A 175 -1.65 -1.41 4.76
CA HIS A 175 -2.86 -1.84 4.07
C HIS A 175 -3.88 -2.44 5.05
N ALA A 176 -5.14 -2.57 4.57
CA ALA A 176 -6.21 -3.25 5.30
C ALA A 176 -5.78 -4.66 5.71
N ASP A 177 -6.01 -5.02 6.97
CA ASP A 177 -5.57 -6.28 7.55
C ASP A 177 -6.59 -7.38 7.31
N LEU A 178 -6.18 -8.49 6.71
CA LEU A 178 -7.05 -9.64 6.45
C LEU A 178 -7.72 -10.19 7.71
N LEU A 179 -7.01 -10.20 8.85
CA LEU A 179 -7.60 -10.67 10.11
C LEU A 179 -8.72 -9.72 10.57
N SER A 180 -8.51 -8.41 10.46
CA SER A 180 -9.53 -7.40 10.80
C SER A 180 -10.74 -7.48 9.86
N ILE A 181 -10.53 -7.72 8.57
CA ILE A 181 -11.60 -7.95 7.59
C ILE A 181 -12.48 -9.10 8.04
N ILE A 182 -11.89 -10.24 8.41
CA ILE A 182 -12.63 -11.43 8.86
C ILE A 182 -13.33 -11.20 10.20
N LYS A 183 -12.63 -10.59 11.18
CA LYS A 183 -13.20 -10.34 12.53
C LYS A 183 -14.37 -9.37 12.52
N ASN A 184 -14.32 -8.37 11.67
CA ASN A 184 -15.29 -7.27 11.63
C ASN A 184 -16.31 -7.42 10.48
N CYS A 185 -16.32 -8.57 9.79
CA CYS A 185 -17.20 -8.86 8.64
C CYS A 185 -17.20 -7.74 7.59
N GLN A 186 -16.01 -7.23 7.22
CA GLN A 186 -15.85 -6.12 6.26
C GLN A 186 -15.92 -6.64 4.82
N PHE A 187 -17.10 -7.08 4.39
CA PHE A 187 -17.32 -7.60 3.04
C PHE A 187 -17.23 -6.52 1.95
N ASP A 188 -17.51 -5.27 2.31
CA ASP A 188 -17.43 -4.10 1.44
C ASP A 188 -16.01 -3.81 0.93
N THR A 189 -15.00 -4.33 1.62
CA THR A 189 -13.60 -4.26 1.16
C THR A 189 -13.32 -5.20 -0.03
N ILE A 190 -14.24 -6.14 -0.35
CA ILE A 190 -14.09 -7.05 -1.48
C ILE A 190 -14.64 -6.38 -2.73
N CYS A 191 -13.76 -5.79 -3.51
CA CYS A 191 -14.09 -5.01 -4.70
C CYS A 191 -13.06 -5.24 -5.83
N HIS A 192 -13.35 -4.71 -7.01
CA HIS A 192 -12.52 -4.90 -8.19
C HIS A 192 -11.11 -4.29 -8.09
N GLU A 193 -10.93 -3.31 -7.22
CA GLU A 193 -9.65 -2.62 -6.99
C GLU A 193 -8.71 -3.47 -6.14
N HIS A 194 -9.25 -4.21 -5.17
CA HIS A 194 -8.47 -4.97 -4.20
C HIS A 194 -8.21 -6.38 -4.70
N LEU A 195 -7.05 -6.58 -5.34
CA LEU A 195 -6.69 -7.85 -5.97
C LEU A 195 -6.25 -8.92 -4.97
N GLU A 196 -5.59 -8.52 -3.88
CA GLU A 196 -5.01 -9.42 -2.88
C GLU A 196 -5.39 -9.02 -1.45
N TYR A 197 -5.55 -10.03 -0.58
CA TYR A 197 -5.90 -9.90 0.83
C TYR A 197 -4.82 -10.55 1.68
N TYR A 198 -3.93 -9.73 2.21
CA TYR A 198 -2.70 -10.20 2.85
C TYR A 198 -2.86 -10.46 4.34
N SER A 199 -2.41 -11.65 4.78
CA SER A 199 -2.03 -11.88 6.18
C SER A 199 -0.60 -11.42 6.43
N SER A 200 -0.22 -11.18 7.69
CA SER A 200 1.14 -10.82 8.04
C SER A 200 2.14 -11.90 7.66
N LYS A 201 1.76 -13.18 7.81
CA LYS A 201 2.59 -14.31 7.38
C LYS A 201 2.98 -14.17 5.90
N ILE A 202 2.02 -13.90 5.02
CA ILE A 202 2.28 -13.75 3.57
C ILE A 202 3.19 -12.55 3.30
N ILE A 203 2.97 -11.42 3.98
CA ILE A 203 3.84 -10.24 3.84
C ILE A 203 5.28 -10.56 4.26
N LEU A 204 5.48 -11.24 5.39
CA LEU A 204 6.82 -11.62 5.85
C LEU A 204 7.53 -12.51 4.83
N GLU A 205 6.86 -13.56 4.36
CA GLU A 205 7.40 -14.49 3.36
C GLU A 205 7.71 -13.78 2.03
N LEU A 206 6.84 -12.85 1.62
CA LEU A 206 7.01 -12.10 0.39
C LEU A 206 8.24 -11.15 0.48
N MET A 207 8.41 -10.47 1.61
CA MET A 207 9.59 -9.62 1.84
C MET A 207 10.88 -10.44 1.83
N GLU A 208 10.88 -11.61 2.51
CA GLU A 208 12.06 -12.49 2.59
C GLU A 208 12.52 -12.97 1.21
N ARG A 209 11.59 -13.32 0.31
CA ARG A 209 11.89 -13.71 -1.09
C ARG A 209 12.63 -12.60 -1.88
N HIS A 210 12.44 -11.35 -1.47
CA HIS A 210 13.05 -10.20 -2.12
C HIS A 210 14.25 -9.62 -1.34
N GLU A 211 14.81 -10.40 -0.39
CA GLU A 211 15.93 -9.99 0.47
C GLU A 211 15.64 -8.69 1.26
N LEU A 212 14.36 -8.48 1.53
CA LEU A 212 13.84 -7.50 2.48
C LEU A 212 13.38 -8.23 3.74
N ARG A 213 13.21 -7.52 4.84
CA ARG A 213 12.60 -8.08 6.05
C ARG A 213 11.74 -7.06 6.77
N VAL A 214 10.66 -7.52 7.34
CA VAL A 214 9.85 -6.75 8.29
C VAL A 214 10.57 -6.74 9.63
N PHE A 215 10.78 -5.58 10.21
CA PHE A 215 11.40 -5.46 11.53
C PHE A 215 10.42 -4.97 12.61
N ASP A 216 9.29 -4.36 12.22
CA ASP A 216 8.22 -3.96 13.13
C ASP A 216 6.86 -3.99 12.42
N ILE A 217 5.78 -4.20 13.19
CA ILE A 217 4.40 -4.12 12.72
C ILE A 217 3.58 -3.31 13.72
N LYS A 218 2.79 -2.36 13.23
CA LYS A 218 1.84 -1.61 14.03
C LYS A 218 0.43 -1.78 13.48
N LEU A 219 -0.52 -1.97 14.39
CA LEU A 219 -1.95 -1.99 14.06
C LEU A 219 -2.51 -0.58 14.23
N ASN A 220 -3.52 -0.27 13.41
CA ASN A 220 -4.30 0.97 13.52
C ASN A 220 -5.73 0.74 13.03
N ASN A 221 -6.61 1.72 13.23
CA ASN A 221 -8.05 1.60 12.92
C ASN A 221 -8.42 2.19 11.54
N ILE A 222 -7.45 2.56 10.71
CA ILE A 222 -7.73 3.08 9.37
C ILE A 222 -8.33 1.96 8.51
N ASN A 223 -9.31 2.31 7.68
CA ASN A 223 -10.03 1.38 6.81
C ASN A 223 -10.59 0.16 7.57
N GLY A 224 -11.11 0.39 8.79
CA GLY A 224 -11.69 -0.68 9.61
C GLY A 224 -10.68 -1.61 10.28
N GLY A 225 -9.40 -1.32 10.18
CA GLY A 225 -8.27 -2.05 10.74
C GLY A 225 -7.19 -2.29 9.69
N SER A 226 -6.04 -1.66 9.90
CA SER A 226 -4.88 -1.78 9.01
C SER A 226 -3.63 -2.20 9.78
N LYS A 227 -2.69 -2.81 9.07
CA LYS A 227 -1.35 -3.09 9.55
C LYS A 227 -0.32 -2.27 8.80
N ARG A 228 0.56 -1.63 9.55
CA ARG A 228 1.72 -0.91 9.06
C ARG A 228 2.96 -1.72 9.29
N TYR A 229 3.62 -2.11 8.22
CA TYR A 229 4.85 -2.88 8.22
C TYR A 229 6.03 -1.95 8.02
N PHE A 230 7.02 -2.04 8.90
CA PHE A 230 8.30 -1.36 8.76
C PHE A 230 9.32 -2.35 8.22
N ILE A 231 9.82 -2.07 7.04
CA ILE A 231 10.59 -3.00 6.21
C ILE A 231 11.96 -2.39 5.93
N CYS A 232 12.99 -3.22 5.87
CA CYS A 232 14.35 -2.82 5.52
C CYS A 232 15.05 -3.91 4.71
N HIS A 233 16.24 -3.64 4.19
CA HIS A 233 17.10 -4.69 3.62
C HIS A 233 17.42 -5.75 4.66
N LYS A 234 17.55 -7.02 4.25
CA LYS A 234 17.80 -8.17 5.14
C LYS A 234 19.02 -7.97 6.05
N GLY A 235 20.11 -7.40 5.53
CA GLY A 235 21.34 -7.10 6.28
C GLY A 235 21.35 -5.76 7.05
N SER A 236 20.20 -5.07 7.17
CA SER A 236 20.14 -3.76 7.83
C SER A 236 20.22 -3.87 9.35
N LYS A 237 20.68 -2.78 9.99
CA LYS A 237 20.87 -2.63 11.45
C LYS A 237 19.59 -2.63 12.29
N TYR A 238 18.41 -2.46 11.69
CA TYR A 238 17.15 -2.37 12.43
C TYR A 238 16.86 -3.69 13.16
N ARG A 239 16.61 -3.62 14.47
CA ARG A 239 16.33 -4.80 15.29
C ARG A 239 14.91 -5.29 15.09
N TYR A 240 14.72 -6.61 15.12
CA TYR A 240 13.41 -7.24 15.06
C TYR A 240 12.61 -6.94 16.33
N ASN A 241 11.35 -6.53 16.14
CA ASN A 241 10.45 -6.26 17.26
C ASN A 241 9.70 -7.53 17.66
N ASN A 242 9.83 -7.96 18.91
CA ASN A 242 9.16 -9.16 19.44
C ASN A 242 7.61 -9.09 19.38
N LYS A 243 7.02 -7.90 19.18
CA LYS A 243 5.57 -7.71 19.01
C LYS A 243 5.03 -8.34 17.73
N ILE A 244 5.87 -8.74 16.79
CA ILE A 244 5.47 -9.46 15.57
C ILE A 244 4.95 -10.87 15.90
N ALA A 245 5.58 -11.58 16.83
CA ALA A 245 5.22 -12.94 17.17
C ALA A 245 3.77 -13.08 17.71
N PRO A 246 3.25 -12.25 18.61
CA PRO A 246 1.85 -12.25 19.01
C PRO A 246 0.87 -12.06 17.83
N ILE A 247 1.18 -11.18 16.88
CA ILE A 247 0.35 -10.93 15.69
C ILE A 247 0.23 -12.21 14.85
N LEU A 248 1.34 -12.89 14.60
CA LEU A 248 1.34 -14.16 13.86
C LEU A 248 0.59 -15.27 14.60
N LYS A 249 0.72 -15.36 15.93
CA LYS A 249 -0.02 -16.33 16.76
C LYS A 249 -1.54 -16.10 16.66
N GLU A 250 -1.98 -14.84 16.63
CA GLU A 250 -3.39 -14.51 16.46
C GLU A 250 -3.90 -14.95 15.08
N GLU A 251 -3.17 -14.68 14.01
CA GLU A 251 -3.53 -15.14 12.65
C GLU A 251 -3.64 -16.67 12.56
N ILE A 252 -2.73 -17.41 13.21
CA ILE A 252 -2.78 -18.87 13.29
C ILE A 252 -4.04 -19.34 14.02
N LYS A 253 -4.40 -18.70 15.15
CA LYS A 253 -5.63 -19.00 15.91
C LYS A 253 -6.88 -18.86 15.03
N TYR A 254 -6.93 -17.83 14.17
CA TYR A 254 -8.03 -17.60 13.22
C TYR A 254 -7.93 -18.45 11.95
N LYS A 255 -6.89 -19.27 11.79
CA LYS A 255 -6.72 -20.21 10.67
C LYS A 255 -6.85 -19.53 9.31
N LEU A 256 -6.17 -18.38 9.13
CA LEU A 256 -6.22 -17.58 7.88
C LEU A 256 -5.61 -18.34 6.66
N ASP A 257 -4.96 -19.47 6.88
CA ASP A 257 -4.44 -20.37 5.85
C ASP A 257 -5.44 -21.47 5.43
N LYS A 258 -6.65 -21.48 6.01
CA LYS A 258 -7.66 -22.53 5.77
C LYS A 258 -8.85 -21.98 4.98
N LYS A 259 -9.20 -22.68 3.89
CA LYS A 259 -10.36 -22.34 3.06
C LYS A 259 -11.67 -22.27 3.86
N LYS A 260 -11.85 -23.12 4.88
CA LYS A 260 -13.04 -23.15 5.73
C LYS A 260 -13.29 -21.81 6.43
N THR A 261 -12.24 -21.08 6.83
CA THR A 261 -12.36 -19.74 7.45
C THR A 261 -13.10 -18.76 6.53
N PHE A 262 -12.78 -18.79 5.25
CA PHE A 262 -13.38 -17.89 4.26
C PHE A 262 -14.78 -18.33 3.83
N ILE A 263 -15.03 -19.64 3.75
CA ILE A 263 -16.39 -20.16 3.54
C ILE A 263 -17.31 -19.70 4.67
N ASN A 264 -16.88 -19.85 5.92
CA ASN A 264 -17.65 -19.39 7.08
C ASN A 264 -17.89 -17.87 7.06
N PHE A 265 -16.88 -17.09 6.65
CA PHE A 265 -17.01 -15.64 6.50
C PHE A 265 -18.14 -15.29 5.52
N PHE A 266 -18.24 -15.97 4.39
CA PHE A 266 -19.33 -15.74 3.42
C PHE A 266 -20.72 -16.16 3.91
N TYR A 267 -20.82 -17.09 4.86
CA TYR A 267 -22.12 -17.44 5.47
C TYR A 267 -22.57 -16.46 6.56
N LEU A 268 -21.71 -15.52 6.97
CA LEU A 268 -22.04 -14.50 7.96
C LEU A 268 -22.55 -13.20 7.30
N ILE A 269 -22.47 -13.12 5.99
CA ILE A 269 -22.91 -12.00 5.15
C ILE A 269 -24.24 -12.34 4.48
#